data_9a41efb330ce666eac45a18e1f4a0133
#
_entry.id   9a41efb330ce666eac45a18e1f4a0133
#
_cell.length_a   1.000
_cell.length_b   1.000
_cell.length_c   1.000
_cell.angle_alpha   90.00
_cell.angle_beta   90.00
_cell.angle_gamma   90.00
#
_symmetry.space_group_name_H-M   'P 1'
#
loop_
_entity.id
_entity.type
_entity.pdbx_description
1 polymer ?
#
loop_
_entity_poly.entity_id
_entity_poly.type
_entity_poly.pdbx_seq_one_letter_code
_entity_poly.pdbx_strand_id
1 'polypeptide(L)'
;MDKQKIVRLLQTEGEERTQLLKKSREVKEKVVGNKVYFRGLIEFSNICSKDCLYCGIRKSNTNVVRYDSTDKEILDACHFAWENSFASVVLQSGEVSSKPFIHRVDNLLKKIKQLSNNELGITLSCGEQSRET
;
A
#
# COMPACT_ATOMS: atom_id res chain seq x y z
N MET A 1 -6.98 -11.39 24.43
CA MET A 1 -7.22 -12.79 23.97
C MET A 1 -5.89 -13.50 24.10
N ASP A 2 -5.86 -14.68 24.78
CA ASP A 2 -4.61 -15.41 24.95
C ASP A 2 -4.21 -16.21 23.69
N LYS A 3 -2.95 -16.63 23.62
CA LYS A 3 -2.38 -17.34 22.47
C LYS A 3 -3.10 -18.67 22.17
N GLN A 4 -3.46 -19.42 23.20
CA GLN A 4 -4.11 -20.73 23.04
C GLN A 4 -5.50 -20.57 22.41
N LYS A 5 -6.25 -19.55 22.83
CA LYS A 5 -7.55 -19.23 22.24
C LYS A 5 -7.45 -18.81 20.77
N ILE A 6 -6.41 -18.05 20.40
CA ILE A 6 -6.16 -17.69 19.00
C ILE A 6 -5.90 -18.94 18.16
N VAL A 7 -5.01 -19.82 18.61
CA VAL A 7 -4.69 -21.08 17.92
C VAL A 7 -5.93 -21.92 17.72
N ARG A 8 -6.76 -22.10 18.78
CA ARG A 8 -8.01 -22.85 18.70
C ARG A 8 -8.96 -22.26 17.65
N LEU A 9 -9.14 -20.93 17.66
CA LEU A 9 -10.03 -20.25 16.68
C LEU A 9 -9.53 -20.42 15.24
N LEU A 10 -8.22 -20.39 15.01
CA LEU A 10 -7.64 -20.60 13.68
C LEU A 10 -7.79 -22.03 13.16
N GLN A 11 -7.96 -23.00 14.07
CA GLN A 11 -8.12 -24.43 13.76
C GLN A 11 -9.58 -24.87 13.66
N THR A 12 -10.55 -23.96 13.82
CA THR A 12 -11.97 -24.31 13.69
C THR A 12 -12.33 -24.74 12.29
N GLU A 13 -13.20 -25.75 12.18
CA GLU A 13 -13.73 -26.27 10.92
C GLU A 13 -15.26 -26.39 10.97
N GLY A 14 -15.88 -26.70 9.83
CA GLY A 14 -17.31 -26.97 9.72
C GLY A 14 -18.21 -25.88 10.30
N GLU A 15 -19.15 -26.30 11.14
CA GLU A 15 -20.13 -25.41 11.78
C GLU A 15 -19.48 -24.42 12.76
N GLU A 16 -18.46 -24.85 13.51
CA GLU A 16 -17.76 -23.98 14.46
C GLU A 16 -17.06 -22.80 13.72
N ARG A 17 -16.48 -23.08 12.56
CA ARG A 17 -15.89 -22.05 11.69
C ARG A 17 -16.95 -21.07 11.15
N THR A 18 -18.10 -21.59 10.73
CA THR A 18 -19.22 -20.76 10.26
C THR A 18 -19.71 -19.80 11.35
N GLN A 19 -19.85 -20.29 12.57
CA GLN A 19 -20.23 -19.46 13.72
C GLN A 19 -19.16 -18.42 14.06
N LEU A 20 -17.87 -18.78 13.99
CA LEU A 20 -16.76 -17.83 14.16
C LEU A 20 -16.81 -16.70 13.13
N LEU A 21 -17.00 -17.03 11.86
CA LEU A 21 -17.10 -16.04 10.78
C LEU A 21 -18.32 -15.12 10.94
N LYS A 22 -19.47 -15.67 11.35
CA LYS A 22 -20.66 -14.89 11.66
C LYS A 22 -20.40 -13.89 12.77
N LYS A 23 -19.80 -14.34 13.87
CA LYS A 23 -19.44 -13.47 15.00
C LYS A 23 -18.40 -12.40 14.60
N SER A 24 -17.42 -12.75 13.79
CA SER A 24 -16.43 -11.81 13.26
C SER A 24 -17.11 -10.71 12.42
N ARG A 25 -18.06 -11.10 11.58
CA ARG A 25 -18.87 -10.17 10.79
C ARG A 25 -19.68 -9.22 11.67
N GLU A 26 -20.37 -9.73 12.69
CA GLU A 26 -21.16 -8.90 13.63
C GLU A 26 -20.26 -7.86 14.33
N VAL A 27 -19.05 -8.25 14.74
CA VAL A 27 -18.09 -7.33 15.35
C VAL A 27 -17.63 -6.27 14.34
N LYS A 28 -17.31 -6.68 13.11
CA LYS A 28 -16.91 -5.76 12.02
C LYS A 28 -18.04 -4.75 11.73
N GLU A 29 -19.27 -5.23 11.59
CA GLU A 29 -20.45 -4.37 11.30
C GLU A 29 -20.70 -3.34 12.41
N LYS A 30 -20.53 -3.75 13.67
CA LYS A 30 -20.68 -2.88 14.84
C LYS A 30 -19.59 -1.81 14.94
N VAL A 31 -18.34 -2.13 14.57
CA VAL A 31 -17.19 -1.25 14.79
C VAL A 31 -16.90 -0.35 13.59
N VAL A 32 -16.94 -0.90 12.36
CA VAL A 32 -16.56 -0.20 11.14
C VAL A 32 -17.66 -0.16 10.07
N GLY A 33 -18.82 -0.73 10.36
CA GLY A 33 -19.94 -0.78 9.43
C GLY A 33 -19.74 -1.79 8.28
N ASN A 34 -20.62 -1.72 7.27
CA ASN A 34 -20.64 -2.63 6.12
C ASN A 34 -19.87 -2.09 4.90
N LYS A 35 -19.15 -0.99 5.06
CA LYS A 35 -18.36 -0.43 3.96
C LYS A 35 -17.08 -1.21 3.73
N VAL A 36 -16.73 -1.35 2.45
CA VAL A 36 -15.41 -1.79 2.00
C VAL A 36 -14.76 -0.62 1.30
N TYR A 37 -13.55 -0.30 1.69
CA TYR A 37 -12.80 0.80 1.10
C TYR A 37 -11.76 0.24 0.13
N PHE A 38 -11.78 0.73 -1.11
CA PHE A 38 -10.74 0.42 -2.07
C PHE A 38 -9.45 1.19 -1.75
N ARG A 39 -8.35 0.53 -2.01
CA ARG A 39 -7.02 1.12 -1.97
C ARG A 39 -6.36 0.94 -3.34
N GLY A 40 -5.95 2.04 -3.97
CA GLY A 40 -5.18 2.01 -5.21
C GLY A 40 -3.72 1.62 -4.93
N LEU A 41 -3.13 0.81 -5.79
CA LEU A 41 -1.70 0.56 -5.80
C LEU A 41 -1.10 1.20 -7.05
N ILE A 42 -0.14 2.09 -6.85
CA ILE A 42 0.57 2.80 -7.92
C ILE A 42 2.05 2.40 -7.82
N GLU A 43 2.44 1.42 -8.62
CA GLU A 43 3.83 0.99 -8.76
C GLU A 43 4.53 1.94 -9.73
N PHE A 44 5.02 3.07 -9.22
CA PHE A 44 5.51 4.14 -10.09
C PHE A 44 6.96 3.94 -10.57
N SER A 45 7.73 3.05 -9.94
CA SER A 45 9.09 2.72 -10.40
C SER A 45 9.51 1.33 -9.94
N ASN A 46 10.21 0.58 -10.78
CA ASN A 46 10.84 -0.68 -10.42
C ASN A 46 12.37 -0.59 -10.36
N ILE A 47 12.91 0.63 -10.30
CA ILE A 47 14.35 0.86 -10.10
C ILE A 47 14.66 0.63 -8.62
N CYS A 48 15.60 -0.29 -8.34
CA CYS A 48 15.98 -0.67 -6.98
C CYS A 48 17.50 -0.73 -6.83
N SER A 49 18.02 -0.25 -5.72
CA SER A 49 19.43 -0.31 -5.36
C SER A 49 19.82 -1.61 -4.64
N LYS A 50 18.84 -2.36 -4.12
CA LYS A 50 19.02 -3.59 -3.34
C LYS A 50 19.06 -4.83 -4.23
N ASP A 51 19.65 -5.88 -3.70
CA ASP A 51 19.79 -7.16 -4.39
C ASP A 51 19.20 -8.34 -3.60
N CYS A 52 17.99 -8.17 -3.09
CA CYS A 52 17.28 -9.19 -2.32
C CYS A 52 16.98 -10.39 -3.22
N LEU A 53 17.52 -11.57 -2.89
CA LEU A 53 17.49 -12.76 -3.74
C LEU A 53 16.07 -13.24 -4.13
N TYR A 54 15.08 -12.98 -3.31
CA TYR A 54 13.69 -13.34 -3.58
C TYR A 54 12.92 -12.31 -4.42
N CYS A 55 13.49 -11.12 -4.66
CA CYS A 55 12.78 -10.01 -5.30
C CYS A 55 12.97 -10.00 -6.82
N GLY A 56 11.85 -9.93 -7.56
CA GLY A 56 11.87 -9.85 -9.01
C GLY A 56 12.51 -8.59 -9.56
N ILE A 57 12.41 -7.46 -8.82
CA ILE A 57 13.01 -6.17 -9.22
C ILE A 57 14.38 -5.90 -8.60
N ARG A 58 15.06 -6.91 -8.04
CA ARG A 58 16.41 -6.74 -7.49
C ARG A 58 17.37 -6.19 -8.54
N LYS A 59 18.39 -5.46 -8.08
CA LYS A 59 19.36 -4.76 -8.94
C LYS A 59 20.01 -5.68 -9.97
N SER A 60 20.43 -6.90 -9.57
CA SER A 60 21.11 -7.86 -10.43
C SER A 60 20.23 -8.55 -11.47
N ASN A 61 18.91 -8.42 -11.37
CA ASN A 61 18.01 -9.03 -12.36
C ASN A 61 17.96 -8.19 -13.64
N THR A 62 18.69 -8.63 -14.66
CA THR A 62 18.76 -7.98 -15.98
C THR A 62 17.61 -8.36 -16.91
N ASN A 63 16.78 -9.34 -16.53
CA ASN A 63 15.65 -9.79 -17.35
C ASN A 63 14.36 -8.97 -17.11
N VAL A 64 14.46 -7.88 -16.34
CA VAL A 64 13.31 -7.00 -16.03
C VAL A 64 13.45 -5.70 -16.80
N VAL A 65 12.44 -5.34 -17.54
CA VAL A 65 12.32 -4.00 -18.14
C VAL A 65 12.17 -2.98 -17.02
N ARG A 66 13.10 -2.03 -16.94
CA ARG A 66 13.07 -0.96 -15.92
C ARG A 66 12.21 0.20 -16.40
N TYR A 67 11.44 0.75 -15.49
CA TYR A 67 10.62 1.93 -15.75
C TYR A 67 10.63 2.87 -14.54
N ASP A 68 10.31 4.11 -14.82
CA ASP A 68 10.06 5.16 -13.83
C ASP A 68 8.97 6.08 -14.40
N SER A 69 7.79 6.03 -13.83
CA SER A 69 6.63 6.81 -14.27
C SER A 69 6.87 8.30 -14.07
N THR A 70 6.34 9.10 -14.96
CA THR A 70 6.37 10.56 -14.83
C THR A 70 5.50 11.04 -13.66
N ASP A 71 5.81 12.20 -13.11
CA ASP A 71 4.98 12.80 -12.06
C ASP A 71 3.53 13.00 -12.51
N LYS A 72 3.33 13.31 -13.80
CA LYS A 72 2.00 13.46 -14.38
C LYS A 72 1.21 12.16 -14.32
N GLU A 73 1.78 11.04 -14.75
CA GLU A 73 1.12 9.72 -14.71
C GLU A 73 0.74 9.33 -13.28
N ILE A 74 1.62 9.59 -12.30
CA ILE A 74 1.36 9.32 -10.88
C ILE A 74 0.19 10.18 -10.38
N LEU A 75 0.20 11.47 -10.70
CA LEU A 75 -0.85 12.39 -10.29
C LEU A 75 -2.19 12.10 -10.96
N ASP A 76 -2.21 11.74 -12.24
CA ASP A 76 -3.41 11.32 -12.96
C ASP A 76 -4.03 10.05 -12.32
N ALA A 77 -3.19 9.08 -11.94
CA ALA A 77 -3.66 7.87 -11.25
C ALA A 77 -4.22 8.17 -9.84
N CYS A 78 -3.59 9.10 -9.11
CA CYS A 78 -4.10 9.55 -7.81
C CYS A 78 -5.42 10.33 -7.94
N HIS A 79 -5.54 11.16 -8.96
CA HIS A 79 -6.77 11.90 -9.26
C HIS A 79 -7.91 10.93 -9.59
N PHE A 80 -7.66 9.95 -10.46
CA PHE A 80 -8.61 8.88 -10.75
C PHE A 80 -9.08 8.16 -9.48
N ALA A 81 -8.14 7.78 -8.60
CA ALA A 81 -8.49 7.11 -7.35
C ALA A 81 -9.39 7.99 -6.46
N TRP A 82 -9.09 9.27 -6.36
CA TRP A 82 -9.89 10.23 -5.59
C TRP A 82 -11.28 10.41 -6.17
N GLU A 83 -11.42 10.66 -7.48
CA GLU A 83 -12.71 10.81 -8.16
C GLU A 83 -13.59 9.57 -8.04
N ASN A 84 -12.98 8.38 -7.98
CA ASN A 84 -13.69 7.11 -7.81
C ASN A 84 -13.83 6.68 -6.34
N SER A 85 -13.68 7.61 -5.40
CA SER A 85 -13.91 7.40 -3.96
C SER A 85 -13.05 6.30 -3.33
N PHE A 86 -11.82 6.11 -3.80
CA PHE A 86 -10.85 5.26 -3.11
C PHE A 86 -10.46 5.93 -1.79
N ALA A 87 -10.38 5.17 -0.72
CA ALA A 87 -10.00 5.71 0.59
C ALA A 87 -8.52 6.11 0.66
N SER A 88 -7.68 5.43 -0.11
CA SER A 88 -6.23 5.65 -0.09
C SER A 88 -5.54 5.10 -1.34
N VAL A 89 -4.31 5.55 -1.56
CA VAL A 89 -3.37 4.96 -2.50
C VAL A 89 -2.10 4.51 -1.80
N VAL A 90 -1.44 3.51 -2.36
CA VAL A 90 -0.07 3.11 -2.03
C VAL A 90 0.82 3.56 -3.18
N LEU A 91 1.83 4.37 -2.90
CA LEU A 91 2.89 4.67 -3.84
C LEU A 91 4.03 3.69 -3.58
N GLN A 92 4.28 2.83 -4.55
CA GLN A 92 5.30 1.79 -4.44
C GLN A 92 6.41 1.99 -5.47
N SER A 93 7.65 1.80 -5.02
CA SER A 93 8.82 1.74 -5.89
C SER A 93 9.83 0.71 -5.38
N GLY A 94 10.88 0.46 -6.16
CA GLY A 94 12.09 -0.12 -5.61
C GLY A 94 12.76 0.86 -4.62
N GLU A 95 13.72 0.37 -3.88
CA GLU A 95 14.45 1.17 -2.90
C GLU A 95 15.48 2.06 -3.57
N VAL A 96 15.29 3.37 -3.43
CA VAL A 96 16.21 4.43 -3.85
C VAL A 96 16.30 5.45 -2.72
N SER A 97 17.53 5.74 -2.25
CA SER A 97 17.78 6.66 -1.13
C SER A 97 18.46 7.96 -1.55
N SER A 98 18.43 8.32 -2.83
CA SER A 98 19.04 9.56 -3.32
C SER A 98 18.23 10.79 -2.92
N LYS A 99 18.92 11.89 -2.60
CA LYS A 99 18.25 13.16 -2.28
C LYS A 99 17.25 13.64 -3.34
N PRO A 100 17.55 13.54 -4.67
CA PRO A 100 16.58 13.89 -5.70
C PRO A 100 15.31 13.04 -5.65
N PHE A 101 15.43 11.73 -5.40
CA PHE A 101 14.28 10.83 -5.27
C PHE A 101 13.41 11.21 -4.07
N ILE A 102 14.03 11.44 -2.90
CA ILE A 102 13.32 11.84 -1.69
C ILE A 102 12.57 13.16 -1.91
N HIS A 103 13.24 14.15 -2.51
CA HIS A 103 12.62 15.44 -2.83
C HIS A 103 11.45 15.30 -3.83
N ARG A 104 11.59 14.42 -4.83
CA ARG A 104 10.51 14.10 -5.76
C ARG A 104 9.29 13.51 -5.04
N VAL A 105 9.51 12.53 -4.16
CA VAL A 105 8.43 11.89 -3.38
C VAL A 105 7.75 12.93 -2.48
N ASP A 106 8.48 13.77 -1.77
CA ASP A 106 7.92 14.84 -0.94
C ASP A 106 7.03 15.80 -1.77
N ASN A 107 7.50 16.21 -2.94
CA ASN A 107 6.72 17.06 -3.85
C ASN A 107 5.45 16.36 -4.36
N LEU A 108 5.54 15.06 -4.69
CA LEU A 108 4.37 14.26 -5.09
C LEU A 108 3.34 14.19 -3.96
N LEU A 109 3.77 13.93 -2.72
CA LEU A 109 2.88 13.89 -1.56
C LEU A 109 2.11 15.20 -1.38
N LYS A 110 2.80 16.34 -1.48
CA LYS A 110 2.18 17.67 -1.38
C LYS A 110 1.15 17.89 -2.47
N LYS A 111 1.49 17.57 -3.73
CA LYS A 111 0.59 17.70 -4.88
C LYS A 111 -0.63 16.78 -4.77
N ILE A 112 -0.45 15.52 -4.33
CA ILE A 112 -1.55 14.57 -4.14
C ILE A 112 -2.50 15.05 -3.04
N LYS A 113 -1.98 15.57 -1.94
CA LYS A 113 -2.81 16.15 -0.88
C LYS A 113 -3.59 17.38 -1.38
N GLN A 114 -2.95 18.23 -2.16
CA GLN A 114 -3.59 19.40 -2.74
C GLN A 114 -4.70 19.02 -3.73
N LEU A 115 -4.44 18.10 -4.66
CA LEU A 115 -5.42 17.68 -5.68
C LEU A 115 -6.64 16.96 -5.09
N SER A 116 -6.47 16.31 -3.94
CA SER A 116 -7.53 15.55 -3.26
C SER A 116 -8.15 16.29 -2.06
N ASN A 117 -7.93 17.58 -1.90
CA ASN A 117 -8.40 18.36 -0.75
C ASN A 117 -8.03 17.73 0.62
N ASN A 118 -6.88 17.07 0.70
CA ASN A 118 -6.41 16.26 1.83
C ASN A 118 -7.22 14.98 2.14
N GLU A 119 -8.20 14.61 1.32
CA GLU A 119 -9.08 13.47 1.59
C GLU A 119 -8.41 12.12 1.29
N LEU A 120 -7.63 12.03 0.21
CA LEU A 120 -6.99 10.77 -0.19
C LEU A 120 -5.88 10.36 0.80
N GLY A 121 -6.03 9.19 1.42
CA GLY A 121 -4.99 8.58 2.25
C GLY A 121 -3.80 8.13 1.39
N ILE A 122 -2.57 8.27 1.92
CA ILE A 122 -1.36 7.85 1.20
C ILE A 122 -0.55 6.91 2.09
N THR A 123 -0.07 5.82 1.51
CA THR A 123 0.93 4.94 2.10
C THR A 123 2.15 4.92 1.18
N LEU A 124 3.35 4.99 1.76
CA LEU A 124 4.60 4.86 1.02
C LEU A 124 5.18 3.46 1.18
N SER A 125 5.63 2.88 0.08
CA SER A 125 6.36 1.63 -0.01
C SER A 125 7.57 1.83 -0.94
N CYS A 126 8.54 2.64 -0.49
CA CYS A 126 9.67 3.13 -1.28
C CYS A 126 11.02 2.70 -0.68
N GLY A 127 11.04 1.57 0.04
CA GLY A 127 12.23 1.05 0.71
C GLY A 127 12.52 1.73 2.05
N GLU A 128 13.66 1.37 2.63
CA GLU A 128 14.13 1.92 3.90
C GLU A 128 14.65 3.35 3.73
N GLN A 129 14.24 4.22 4.61
CA GLN A 129 14.68 5.61 4.66
C GLN A 129 15.21 5.93 6.05
N SER A 130 16.02 7.00 6.18
CA SER A 130 16.48 7.46 7.48
C SER A 130 15.31 8.08 8.28
N ARG A 131 15.50 8.20 9.59
CA ARG A 131 14.50 8.82 10.47
C ARG A 131 14.31 10.31 10.21
N GLU A 132 15.30 10.93 9.57
CA GLU A 132 15.32 12.36 9.24
C GLU A 132 14.69 12.64 7.86
N THR A 133 14.39 11.60 7.10
CA THR A 133 13.75 11.66 5.78
C THR A 133 12.25 11.63 5.92
#